data_004dfe6cffe27bd80191e77fe270720c
#
_entry.id   004dfe6cffe27bd80191e77fe270720c
#
_cell.length_a   1.000
_cell.length_b   1.000
_cell.length_c   1.000
_cell.angle_alpha   90.00
_cell.angle_beta   90.00
_cell.angle_gamma   90.00
#
_symmetry.space_group_name_H-M   'P 1'
#
loop_
_entity.id
_entity.type
_entity.pdbx_description
1 polymer ?
#
loop_
_entity_poly.entity_id
_entity_poly.type
_entity_poly.pdbx_seq_one_letter_code
_entity_poly.pdbx_strand_id
1 'polypeptide(L)'
;MEQNIYFDNGSTSWPKAPGVAASMTKLLESGAFNINRGNYEGAYELENQVLKTRMQLARFFHAPDSRCVVFTPGITYSLNCLLKGFLKPGDHVLVSSLEHNAVMRPLCQLASQDIHYTMIPAETDGTTHPESIEALIRPETKAVIMLHASNVCGTILPIREIGEICRRRHLFFAVDTAQSAGSVDIDMQKYNIDFLAFTGHKGLLGPQGIGGF
;
A
#
# COMPACT_ATOMS: atom_id res chain seq x y z
N MET A 1 -13.69 -32.72 -13.67
CA MET A 1 -12.74 -32.00 -12.80
C MET A 1 -13.57 -31.45 -11.65
N GLU A 2 -13.31 -31.89 -10.43
CA GLU A 2 -13.94 -31.30 -9.24
C GLU A 2 -13.62 -29.83 -9.22
N GLN A 3 -14.64 -28.99 -9.08
CA GLN A 3 -14.50 -27.55 -8.97
C GLN A 3 -14.02 -27.24 -7.56
N ASN A 4 -12.72 -26.97 -7.39
CA ASN A 4 -12.18 -26.56 -6.10
C ASN A 4 -12.78 -25.21 -5.72
N ILE A 5 -13.45 -25.16 -4.58
CA ILE A 5 -13.97 -23.93 -3.99
C ILE A 5 -12.83 -23.29 -3.17
N TYR A 6 -12.53 -22.00 -3.42
CA TYR A 6 -11.47 -21.28 -2.75
C TYR A 6 -12.03 -20.03 -2.04
N PHE A 7 -11.90 -19.98 -0.71
CA PHE A 7 -12.42 -18.91 0.13
C PHE A 7 -11.33 -18.08 0.84
N ASP A 8 -10.06 -18.21 0.42
CA ASP A 8 -8.93 -17.53 1.08
C ASP A 8 -8.31 -16.41 0.22
N ASN A 9 -9.13 -15.73 -0.59
CA ASN A 9 -8.65 -14.63 -1.44
C ASN A 9 -8.08 -13.44 -0.64
N GLY A 10 -8.48 -13.27 0.60
CA GLY A 10 -7.93 -12.26 1.51
C GLY A 10 -6.46 -12.47 1.86
N SER A 11 -5.98 -13.73 1.84
CA SER A 11 -4.56 -14.07 2.02
C SER A 11 -3.79 -13.94 0.72
N THR A 12 -4.29 -14.53 -0.37
CA THR A 12 -3.76 -14.42 -1.74
C THR A 12 -4.85 -14.79 -2.74
N SER A 13 -4.93 -14.11 -3.86
CA SER A 13 -5.96 -14.41 -4.87
C SER A 13 -5.72 -15.74 -5.59
N TRP A 14 -6.82 -16.43 -5.88
CA TRP A 14 -6.84 -17.57 -6.80
C TRP A 14 -8.21 -17.64 -7.48
N PRO A 15 -8.26 -17.84 -8.83
CA PRO A 15 -7.11 -17.88 -9.76
C PRO A 15 -6.42 -16.53 -9.91
N LYS A 16 -5.19 -16.55 -10.43
CA LYS A 16 -4.49 -15.33 -10.87
C LYS A 16 -5.12 -14.80 -12.15
N ALA A 17 -4.85 -13.53 -12.48
CA ALA A 17 -5.34 -12.96 -13.74
C ALA A 17 -4.88 -13.79 -14.94
N PRO A 18 -5.73 -13.93 -15.99
CA PRO A 18 -5.33 -14.61 -17.21
C PRO A 18 -4.04 -14.03 -17.79
N GLY A 19 -3.14 -14.90 -18.22
CA GLY A 19 -1.86 -14.50 -18.83
C GLY A 19 -0.70 -14.25 -17.86
N VAL A 20 -0.92 -14.17 -16.53
CA VAL A 20 0.17 -13.93 -15.56
C VAL A 20 1.28 -15.00 -15.70
N ALA A 21 0.94 -16.28 -15.62
CA ALA A 21 1.91 -17.37 -15.74
C ALA A 21 2.64 -17.35 -17.09
N ALA A 22 1.88 -17.19 -18.18
CA ALA A 22 2.45 -17.14 -19.53
C ALA A 22 3.41 -15.94 -19.72
N SER A 23 3.08 -14.77 -19.19
CA SER A 23 3.95 -13.59 -19.25
C SER A 23 5.23 -13.78 -18.45
N MET A 24 5.16 -14.40 -17.27
CA MET A 24 6.34 -14.70 -16.46
C MET A 24 7.25 -15.72 -17.16
N THR A 25 6.70 -16.79 -17.72
CA THR A 25 7.44 -17.81 -18.49
C THR A 25 8.12 -17.16 -19.69
N LYS A 26 7.39 -16.37 -20.48
CA LYS A 26 7.93 -15.66 -21.64
C LYS A 26 9.10 -14.76 -21.26
N LEU A 27 9.00 -14.02 -20.15
CA LEU A 27 10.09 -13.16 -19.68
C LEU A 27 11.34 -13.96 -19.33
N LEU A 28 11.19 -15.08 -18.63
CA LEU A 28 12.33 -15.95 -18.26
C LEU A 28 12.98 -16.56 -19.50
N GLU A 29 12.20 -17.04 -20.47
CA GLU A 29 12.69 -17.62 -21.71
C GLU A 29 13.38 -16.59 -22.62
N SER A 30 12.96 -15.31 -22.59
CA SER A 30 13.57 -14.24 -23.36
C SER A 30 14.89 -13.73 -22.79
N GLY A 31 15.31 -14.18 -21.61
CA GLY A 31 16.58 -13.85 -20.99
C GLY A 31 16.51 -12.95 -19.75
N ALA A 32 15.34 -12.38 -19.39
CA ALA A 32 15.12 -11.53 -18.21
C ALA A 32 16.29 -10.56 -17.94
N PHE A 33 16.62 -9.73 -18.91
CA PHE A 33 17.81 -8.87 -18.94
C PHE A 33 17.85 -7.87 -17.80
N ASN A 34 19.07 -7.39 -17.48
CA ASN A 34 19.25 -6.38 -16.44
C ASN A 34 18.89 -4.98 -16.97
N ILE A 35 17.97 -4.30 -16.30
CA ILE A 35 17.61 -2.92 -16.59
C ILE A 35 18.66 -1.94 -16.02
N ASN A 36 18.78 -0.75 -16.63
CA ASN A 36 19.68 0.35 -16.25
C ASN A 36 21.20 0.10 -16.39
N ARG A 37 21.64 -1.07 -16.86
CA ARG A 37 23.07 -1.38 -17.05
C ARG A 37 23.38 -1.98 -18.42
N GLY A 38 22.40 -2.45 -19.13
CA GLY A 38 22.55 -3.02 -20.46
C GLY A 38 22.38 -1.96 -21.55
N ASN A 39 23.29 -1.91 -22.52
CA ASN A 39 23.17 -1.02 -23.70
C ASN A 39 22.86 -1.88 -24.94
N TYR A 40 21.76 -2.63 -24.89
CA TYR A 40 21.29 -3.54 -25.93
C TYR A 40 19.77 -3.66 -25.91
N GLU A 41 19.19 -4.09 -27.04
CA GLU A 41 17.76 -4.08 -27.30
C GLU A 41 16.90 -4.74 -26.21
N GLY A 42 17.26 -5.95 -25.76
CA GLY A 42 16.48 -6.65 -24.73
C GLY A 42 16.45 -5.94 -23.37
N ALA A 43 17.51 -5.20 -23.01
CA ALA A 43 17.51 -4.38 -21.80
C ALA A 43 16.56 -3.19 -21.93
N TYR A 44 16.54 -2.52 -23.09
CA TYR A 44 15.61 -1.41 -23.36
C TYR A 44 14.16 -1.87 -23.42
N GLU A 45 13.87 -3.04 -24.01
CA GLU A 45 12.54 -3.61 -24.03
C GLU A 45 12.01 -3.87 -22.62
N LEU A 46 12.83 -4.45 -21.74
CA LEU A 46 12.46 -4.70 -20.35
C LEU A 46 12.27 -3.41 -19.57
N GLU A 47 13.13 -2.41 -19.75
CA GLU A 47 12.99 -1.08 -19.15
C GLU A 47 11.66 -0.42 -19.57
N ASN A 48 11.32 -0.49 -20.86
CA ASN A 48 10.06 0.01 -21.37
C ASN A 48 8.84 -0.72 -20.77
N GLN A 49 8.95 -2.03 -20.53
CA GLN A 49 7.89 -2.79 -19.85
C GLN A 49 7.70 -2.34 -18.41
N VAL A 50 8.79 -2.13 -17.67
CA VAL A 50 8.75 -1.58 -16.31
C VAL A 50 8.11 -0.19 -16.30
N LEU A 51 8.52 0.69 -17.22
CA LEU A 51 7.95 2.04 -17.33
C LEU A 51 6.45 2.00 -17.64
N LYS A 52 6.01 1.17 -18.60
CA LYS A 52 4.60 0.98 -18.91
C LYS A 52 3.80 0.52 -17.69
N THR A 53 4.33 -0.41 -16.90
CA THR A 53 3.69 -0.89 -15.67
C THR A 53 3.57 0.23 -14.63
N ARG A 54 4.61 1.06 -14.44
CA ARG A 54 4.54 2.24 -13.58
C ARG A 54 3.45 3.21 -14.04
N MET A 55 3.36 3.48 -15.34
CA MET A 55 2.32 4.35 -15.92
C MET A 55 0.91 3.79 -15.69
N GLN A 56 0.73 2.48 -15.83
CA GLN A 56 -0.55 1.81 -15.59
C GLN A 56 -0.95 1.92 -14.11
N LEU A 57 -0.04 1.64 -13.18
CA LEU A 57 -0.29 1.77 -11.74
C LEU A 57 -0.57 3.22 -11.34
N ALA A 58 0.19 4.18 -11.89
CA ALA A 58 -0.07 5.59 -11.64
C ALA A 58 -1.47 6.02 -12.10
N ARG A 59 -1.92 5.57 -13.28
CA ARG A 59 -3.30 5.80 -13.76
C ARG A 59 -4.32 5.10 -12.87
N PHE A 60 -4.05 3.86 -12.47
CA PHE A 60 -4.97 3.04 -11.68
C PHE A 60 -5.25 3.63 -10.30
N PHE A 61 -4.24 4.22 -9.65
CA PHE A 61 -4.36 4.86 -8.34
C PHE A 61 -4.52 6.39 -8.43
N HIS A 62 -4.61 6.95 -9.63
CA HIS A 62 -4.62 8.41 -9.86
C HIS A 62 -3.42 9.13 -9.25
N ALA A 63 -2.25 8.49 -9.25
CA ALA A 63 -1.01 9.11 -8.81
C ALA A 63 -0.58 10.22 -9.78
N PRO A 64 0.02 11.32 -9.30
CA PRO A 64 0.36 12.47 -10.15
C PRO A 64 1.47 12.17 -11.16
N ASP A 65 2.37 11.23 -10.85
CA ASP A 65 3.52 10.91 -11.69
C ASP A 65 3.91 9.43 -11.57
N SER A 66 4.11 8.77 -12.69
CA SER A 66 4.57 7.37 -12.74
C SER A 66 5.97 7.15 -12.16
N ARG A 67 6.80 8.20 -12.08
CA ARG A 67 8.12 8.16 -11.42
C ARG A 67 8.02 7.95 -9.92
N CYS A 68 6.87 8.28 -9.32
CA CYS A 68 6.60 8.05 -7.89
C CYS A 68 6.21 6.59 -7.59
N VAL A 69 5.99 5.75 -8.60
CA VAL A 69 5.69 4.32 -8.39
C VAL A 69 6.99 3.56 -8.14
N VAL A 70 7.13 2.98 -6.96
CA VAL A 70 8.31 2.20 -6.55
C VAL A 70 7.88 0.76 -6.31
N PHE A 71 8.54 -0.19 -6.98
CA PHE A 71 8.30 -1.62 -6.76
C PHE A 71 9.08 -2.14 -5.56
N THR A 72 8.44 -3.02 -4.80
CA THR A 72 9.00 -3.70 -3.63
C THR A 72 8.63 -5.18 -3.65
N PRO A 73 9.28 -6.05 -2.84
CA PRO A 73 8.89 -7.45 -2.73
C PRO A 73 7.46 -7.68 -2.19
N GLY A 74 6.81 -6.64 -1.65
CA GLY A 74 5.46 -6.68 -1.13
C GLY A 74 5.17 -5.50 -0.21
N ILE A 75 3.89 -5.32 0.13
CA ILE A 75 3.41 -4.17 0.91
C ILE A 75 4.08 -4.04 2.28
N THR A 76 4.41 -5.14 2.94
CA THR A 76 5.13 -5.11 4.23
C THR A 76 6.48 -4.40 4.11
N TYR A 77 7.19 -4.62 3.00
CA TYR A 77 8.44 -3.92 2.73
C TYR A 77 8.19 -2.43 2.48
N SER A 78 7.18 -2.09 1.69
CA SER A 78 6.78 -0.69 1.41
C SER A 78 6.50 0.09 2.70
N LEU A 79 5.70 -0.50 3.60
CA LEU A 79 5.36 0.11 4.89
C LEU A 79 6.58 0.26 5.82
N ASN A 80 7.49 -0.74 5.84
CA ASN A 80 8.73 -0.61 6.58
C ASN A 80 9.64 0.49 6.00
N CYS A 81 9.73 0.63 4.67
CA CYS A 81 10.46 1.73 4.03
C CYS A 81 9.91 3.08 4.45
N LEU A 82 8.58 3.23 4.44
CA LEU A 82 7.92 4.47 4.90
C LEU A 82 8.27 4.74 6.37
N LEU A 83 7.89 3.84 7.26
CA LEU A 83 7.97 4.07 8.70
C LEU A 83 9.39 4.34 9.15
N LYS A 84 10.35 3.53 8.69
CA LYS A 84 11.77 3.64 9.09
C LYS A 84 12.54 4.72 8.35
N GLY A 85 12.07 5.14 7.17
CA GLY A 85 12.74 6.18 6.36
C GLY A 85 12.17 7.58 6.57
N PHE A 86 10.92 7.70 6.98
CA PHE A 86 10.21 8.98 7.08
C PHE A 86 10.17 9.52 8.51
N LEU A 87 9.94 8.66 9.50
CA LEU A 87 9.81 9.06 10.90
C LEU A 87 11.15 9.31 11.56
N LYS A 88 11.17 10.28 12.47
CA LYS A 88 12.34 10.72 13.24
C LYS A 88 12.02 10.70 14.74
N PRO A 89 13.05 10.62 15.60
CA PRO A 89 12.86 10.77 17.05
C PRO A 89 12.06 12.02 17.40
N GLY A 90 11.08 11.90 18.29
CA GLY A 90 10.13 12.92 18.66
C GLY A 90 8.86 12.98 17.82
N ASP A 91 8.80 12.29 16.67
CA ASP A 91 7.59 12.26 15.85
C ASP A 91 6.49 11.42 16.50
N HIS A 92 5.25 11.88 16.34
CA HIS A 92 4.04 11.18 16.72
C HIS A 92 3.23 10.82 15.47
N VAL A 93 2.63 9.64 15.44
CA VAL A 93 1.74 9.19 14.36
C VAL A 93 0.40 8.70 14.91
N LEU A 94 -0.66 8.96 14.16
CA LEU A 94 -1.96 8.36 14.40
C LEU A 94 -2.12 7.14 13.52
N VAL A 95 -2.59 6.04 14.09
CA VAL A 95 -2.84 4.78 13.36
C VAL A 95 -4.24 4.26 13.67
N SER A 96 -4.88 3.55 12.73
CA SER A 96 -6.15 2.93 13.06
C SER A 96 -5.96 1.80 14.09
N SER A 97 -6.96 1.53 14.89
CA SER A 97 -6.95 0.38 15.82
C SER A 97 -7.06 -0.98 15.11
N LEU A 98 -7.28 -0.97 13.79
CA LEU A 98 -7.44 -2.15 12.94
C LEU A 98 -6.17 -2.50 12.15
N GLU A 99 -5.04 -1.79 12.41
CA GLU A 99 -3.84 -1.94 11.60
C GLU A 99 -3.27 -3.35 11.55
N HIS A 100 -2.81 -3.70 10.37
CA HIS A 100 -2.08 -4.95 10.16
C HIS A 100 -0.70 -4.91 10.85
N ASN A 101 -0.18 -6.08 11.21
CA ASN A 101 1.17 -6.24 11.77
C ASN A 101 2.30 -5.61 10.94
N ALA A 102 2.10 -5.41 9.64
CA ALA A 102 3.06 -4.73 8.77
C ALA A 102 3.29 -3.26 9.15
N VAL A 103 2.31 -2.62 9.82
CA VAL A 103 2.40 -1.28 10.40
C VAL A 103 2.78 -1.35 11.88
N MET A 104 2.07 -2.17 12.66
CA MET A 104 2.23 -2.16 14.12
C MET A 104 3.60 -2.66 14.60
N ARG A 105 4.14 -3.73 13.99
CA ARG A 105 5.46 -4.26 14.41
C ARG A 105 6.60 -3.27 14.22
N PRO A 106 6.75 -2.60 13.05
CA PRO A 106 7.76 -1.55 12.91
C PRO A 106 7.54 -0.38 13.86
N LEU A 107 6.30 0.06 14.11
CA LEU A 107 6.02 1.14 15.06
C LEU A 107 6.40 0.77 16.50
N CYS A 108 6.07 -0.44 16.93
CA CYS A 108 6.52 -0.94 18.24
C CYS A 108 8.07 -0.97 18.36
N GLN A 109 8.76 -1.34 17.26
CA GLN A 109 10.22 -1.28 17.22
C GLN A 109 10.75 0.15 17.31
N LEU A 110 10.12 1.08 16.59
CA LEU A 110 10.52 2.48 16.53
C LEU A 110 10.22 3.25 17.85
N ALA A 111 9.34 2.73 18.70
CA ALA A 111 9.08 3.30 20.01
C ALA A 111 10.36 3.39 20.89
N SER A 112 11.29 2.47 20.71
CA SER A 112 12.62 2.54 21.37
C SER A 112 13.54 3.64 20.84
N GLN A 113 13.14 4.30 19.73
CA GLN A 113 13.84 5.42 19.08
C GLN A 113 13.09 6.74 19.27
N ASP A 114 12.29 6.86 20.32
CA ASP A 114 11.50 8.05 20.64
C ASP A 114 10.46 8.42 19.57
N ILE A 115 9.89 7.41 18.88
CA ILE A 115 8.76 7.58 17.95
C ILE A 115 7.50 7.08 18.65
N HIS A 116 6.48 7.92 18.70
CA HIS A 116 5.26 7.65 19.44
C HIS A 116 4.08 7.41 18.48
N TYR A 117 3.11 6.61 18.93
CA TYR A 117 1.87 6.45 18.17
C TYR A 117 0.65 6.46 19.09
N THR A 118 -0.47 6.90 18.55
CA THR A 118 -1.79 6.80 19.21
C THR A 118 -2.75 6.08 18.27
N MET A 119 -3.51 5.13 18.81
CA MET A 119 -4.53 4.42 18.05
C MET A 119 -5.79 5.28 17.94
N ILE A 120 -6.31 5.43 16.73
CA ILE A 120 -7.61 5.99 16.45
C ILE A 120 -8.64 4.94 16.84
N PRO A 121 -9.59 5.24 17.73
CA PRO A 121 -10.58 4.26 18.19
C PRO A 121 -11.52 3.83 17.05
N ALA A 122 -11.97 2.60 17.11
CA ALA A 122 -13.04 2.07 16.26
C ALA A 122 -14.10 1.42 17.14
N GLU A 123 -15.32 1.36 16.63
CA GLU A 123 -16.42 0.60 17.22
C GLU A 123 -16.16 -0.92 17.14
N THR A 124 -17.00 -1.72 17.77
CA THR A 124 -16.85 -3.18 17.78
C THR A 124 -16.96 -3.83 16.40
N ASP A 125 -17.62 -3.18 15.45
CA ASP A 125 -17.74 -3.60 14.05
C ASP A 125 -16.62 -3.05 13.15
N GLY A 126 -15.67 -2.30 13.73
CA GLY A 126 -14.57 -1.66 13.05
C GLY A 126 -14.89 -0.28 12.47
N THR A 127 -16.10 0.26 12.67
CA THR A 127 -16.44 1.62 12.22
C THR A 127 -15.53 2.63 12.90
N THR A 128 -14.89 3.48 12.09
CA THR A 128 -14.00 4.55 12.54
C THR A 128 -14.63 5.90 12.21
N HIS A 129 -14.73 6.77 13.22
CA HIS A 129 -15.30 8.10 13.09
C HIS A 129 -14.21 9.14 12.77
N PRO A 130 -14.23 9.79 11.59
CA PRO A 130 -13.18 10.74 11.18
C PRO A 130 -12.98 11.87 12.18
N GLU A 131 -14.05 12.38 12.79
CA GLU A 131 -14.02 13.47 13.77
C GLU A 131 -13.21 13.14 15.03
N SER A 132 -13.09 11.86 15.38
CA SER A 132 -12.30 11.43 16.52
C SER A 132 -10.80 11.72 16.38
N ILE A 133 -10.33 11.85 15.14
CA ILE A 133 -8.91 12.08 14.85
C ILE A 133 -8.46 13.47 15.32
N GLU A 134 -9.29 14.49 15.16
CA GLU A 134 -8.90 15.86 15.47
C GLU A 134 -8.52 16.06 16.94
N ALA A 135 -9.19 15.35 17.85
CA ALA A 135 -8.88 15.38 19.29
C ALA A 135 -7.57 14.65 19.65
N LEU A 136 -7.06 13.80 18.77
CA LEU A 136 -5.84 13.02 18.97
C LEU A 136 -4.59 13.69 18.38
N ILE A 137 -4.78 14.74 17.56
CA ILE A 137 -3.67 15.46 16.93
C ILE A 137 -2.92 16.26 17.99
N ARG A 138 -1.60 16.11 18.02
CA ARG A 138 -0.65 16.80 18.89
C ARG A 138 0.26 17.70 18.05
N PRO A 139 1.00 18.66 18.64
CA PRO A 139 1.99 19.45 17.90
C PRO A 139 3.04 18.58 17.18
N GLU A 140 3.41 17.43 17.77
CA GLU A 140 4.40 16.49 17.25
C GLU A 140 3.80 15.50 16.25
N THR A 141 2.48 15.54 15.99
CA THR A 141 1.84 14.61 15.05
C THR A 141 2.33 14.90 13.63
N LYS A 142 3.00 13.90 13.06
CA LYS A 142 3.63 13.96 11.74
C LYS A 142 2.76 13.36 10.65
N ALA A 143 2.07 12.26 10.96
CA ALA A 143 1.34 11.48 9.98
C ALA A 143 0.11 10.79 10.57
N VAL A 144 -0.83 10.47 9.67
CA VAL A 144 -1.86 9.45 9.87
C VAL A 144 -1.53 8.27 8.97
N ILE A 145 -1.51 7.07 9.52
CA ILE A 145 -1.24 5.83 8.81
C ILE A 145 -2.42 4.90 9.03
N MET A 146 -3.05 4.48 7.95
CA MET A 146 -4.32 3.77 8.04
C MET A 146 -4.45 2.70 6.96
N LEU A 147 -4.97 1.54 7.32
CA LEU A 147 -5.45 0.60 6.30
C LEU A 147 -6.78 1.09 5.71
N HIS A 148 -7.01 0.80 4.42
CA HIS A 148 -8.28 1.15 3.76
C HIS A 148 -9.37 0.13 4.04
N ALA A 149 -9.02 -1.16 4.12
CA ALA A 149 -9.97 -2.22 4.45
C ALA A 149 -9.32 -3.23 5.38
N SER A 150 -10.05 -3.63 6.43
CA SER A 150 -9.57 -4.58 7.42
C SER A 150 -9.51 -6.00 6.85
N ASN A 151 -8.39 -6.67 7.04
CA ASN A 151 -8.25 -8.09 6.71
C ASN A 151 -8.95 -9.02 7.71
N VAL A 152 -9.45 -8.50 8.82
CA VAL A 152 -10.10 -9.26 9.91
C VAL A 152 -11.62 -9.17 9.79
N CYS A 153 -12.16 -7.96 9.78
CA CYS A 153 -13.63 -7.74 9.77
C CYS A 153 -14.16 -7.27 8.40
N GLY A 154 -13.30 -6.92 7.43
CA GLY A 154 -13.73 -6.46 6.12
C GLY A 154 -14.24 -5.02 6.08
N THR A 155 -14.27 -4.33 7.21
CA THR A 155 -14.72 -2.94 7.30
C THR A 155 -13.85 -2.04 6.46
N ILE A 156 -14.47 -1.16 5.65
CA ILE A 156 -13.80 -0.13 4.85
C ILE A 156 -13.73 1.14 5.69
N LEU A 157 -12.53 1.67 5.87
CA LEU A 157 -12.29 2.86 6.66
C LEU A 157 -12.50 4.14 5.83
N PRO A 158 -12.93 5.26 6.44
CA PRO A 158 -13.30 6.49 5.75
C PRO A 158 -12.06 7.31 5.33
N ILE A 159 -11.21 6.75 4.46
CA ILE A 159 -9.94 7.36 4.06
C ILE A 159 -10.11 8.71 3.34
N ARG A 160 -11.25 8.95 2.70
CA ARG A 160 -11.53 10.23 2.05
C ARG A 160 -11.66 11.36 3.07
N GLU A 161 -12.53 11.17 4.05
CA GLU A 161 -12.82 12.15 5.11
C GLU A 161 -11.56 12.40 5.97
N ILE A 162 -10.82 11.33 6.25
CA ILE A 162 -9.55 11.41 6.99
C ILE A 162 -8.49 12.14 6.19
N GLY A 163 -8.37 11.90 4.88
CA GLY A 163 -7.47 12.64 4.00
C GLY A 163 -7.79 14.15 3.93
N GLU A 164 -9.07 14.52 4.00
CA GLU A 164 -9.48 15.92 4.10
C GLU A 164 -9.02 16.56 5.43
N ILE A 165 -9.08 15.82 6.54
CA ILE A 165 -8.54 16.25 7.84
C ILE A 165 -7.01 16.39 7.75
N CYS A 166 -6.32 15.38 7.24
CA CYS A 166 -4.86 15.41 7.09
C CYS A 166 -4.40 16.62 6.28
N ARG A 167 -5.06 16.91 5.15
CA ARG A 167 -4.77 18.08 4.33
C ARG A 167 -4.95 19.40 5.10
N ARG A 168 -6.07 19.55 5.84
CA ARG A 168 -6.32 20.77 6.64
C ARG A 168 -5.31 20.97 7.76
N ARG A 169 -4.83 19.86 8.33
CA ARG A 169 -3.89 19.85 9.46
C ARG A 169 -2.42 19.75 9.03
N HIS A 170 -2.14 19.71 7.71
CA HIS A 170 -0.80 19.54 7.16
C HIS A 170 -0.10 18.26 7.65
N LEU A 171 -0.86 17.18 7.84
CA LEU A 171 -0.35 15.88 8.22
C LEU A 171 -0.10 15.02 6.98
N PHE A 172 0.98 14.26 6.99
CA PHE A 172 1.24 13.25 5.96
C PHE A 172 0.24 12.10 6.09
N PHE A 173 -0.39 11.71 4.97
CA PHE A 173 -1.41 10.66 4.96
C PHE A 173 -0.93 9.44 4.19
N ALA A 174 -0.76 8.31 4.90
CA ALA A 174 -0.34 7.03 4.34
C ALA A 174 -1.45 5.99 4.43
N VAL A 175 -1.70 5.29 3.33
CA VAL A 175 -2.76 4.28 3.23
C VAL A 175 -2.21 2.92 2.83
N ASP A 176 -2.50 1.90 3.66
CA ASP A 176 -2.30 0.48 3.34
C ASP A 176 -3.52 -0.02 2.56
N THR A 177 -3.31 -0.38 1.29
CA THR A 177 -4.37 -0.86 0.41
C THR A 177 -4.30 -2.36 0.14
N ALA A 178 -3.67 -3.15 1.03
CA ALA A 178 -3.49 -4.59 0.84
C ALA A 178 -4.78 -5.33 0.50
N GLN A 179 -5.90 -4.95 1.11
CA GLN A 179 -7.19 -5.61 0.91
C GLN A 179 -8.10 -4.89 -0.11
N SER A 180 -7.82 -3.63 -0.42
CA SER A 180 -8.71 -2.81 -1.24
C SER A 180 -8.21 -2.56 -2.66
N ALA A 181 -6.88 -2.54 -2.89
CA ALA A 181 -6.31 -2.36 -4.23
C ALA A 181 -6.81 -3.43 -5.20
N GLY A 182 -7.47 -3.03 -6.28
CA GLY A 182 -8.09 -3.91 -7.27
C GLY A 182 -9.52 -4.35 -6.96
N SER A 183 -10.02 -4.06 -5.74
CA SER A 183 -11.38 -4.41 -5.31
C SER A 183 -12.26 -3.18 -5.06
N VAL A 184 -11.64 -2.08 -4.65
CA VAL A 184 -12.31 -0.80 -4.38
C VAL A 184 -11.58 0.28 -5.16
N ASP A 185 -12.32 1.22 -5.74
CA ASP A 185 -11.74 2.36 -6.43
C ASP A 185 -11.06 3.32 -5.46
N ILE A 186 -9.82 3.72 -5.77
CA ILE A 186 -9.00 4.58 -4.91
C ILE A 186 -8.37 5.68 -5.75
N ASP A 187 -8.70 6.91 -5.42
CA ASP A 187 -8.13 8.10 -6.04
C ASP A 187 -7.23 8.85 -5.06
N MET A 188 -5.92 8.70 -5.23
CA MET A 188 -4.92 9.31 -4.35
C MET A 188 -5.06 10.84 -4.26
N GLN A 189 -5.31 11.50 -5.40
CA GLN A 189 -5.40 12.96 -5.45
C GLN A 189 -6.69 13.44 -4.77
N LYS A 190 -7.82 12.81 -5.08
CA LYS A 190 -9.12 13.16 -4.51
C LYS A 190 -9.19 12.92 -3.01
N TYR A 191 -8.50 11.88 -2.52
CA TYR A 191 -8.49 11.50 -1.11
C TYR A 191 -7.29 12.08 -0.34
N ASN A 192 -6.49 12.96 -0.99
CA ASN A 192 -5.31 13.60 -0.40
C ASN A 192 -4.32 12.60 0.22
N ILE A 193 -4.08 11.48 -0.47
CA ILE A 193 -3.14 10.45 -0.03
C ILE A 193 -1.74 10.79 -0.51
N ASP A 194 -0.79 10.93 0.42
CA ASP A 194 0.61 11.20 0.12
C ASP A 194 1.40 9.92 -0.16
N PHE A 195 1.02 8.82 0.47
CA PHE A 195 1.65 7.52 0.30
C PHE A 195 0.59 6.40 0.26
N LEU A 196 0.60 5.63 -0.81
CA LEU A 196 -0.26 4.47 -0.98
C LEU A 196 0.61 3.23 -1.14
N ALA A 197 0.46 2.24 -0.27
CA ALA A 197 1.14 0.95 -0.37
C ALA A 197 0.21 -0.12 -0.91
N PHE A 198 0.70 -0.99 -1.81
CA PHE A 198 -0.07 -2.07 -2.42
C PHE A 198 0.70 -3.38 -2.48
N THR A 199 -0.02 -4.50 -2.64
CA THR A 199 0.55 -5.82 -2.93
C THR A 199 -0.04 -6.41 -4.21
N GLY A 200 0.77 -7.09 -5.01
CA GLY A 200 0.34 -7.61 -6.31
C GLY A 200 -0.52 -8.87 -6.23
N HIS A 201 -0.37 -9.67 -5.18
CA HIS A 201 -0.92 -11.04 -5.13
C HIS A 201 -2.33 -11.18 -4.55
N LYS A 202 -2.98 -10.07 -4.18
CA LYS A 202 -4.37 -10.03 -3.70
C LYS A 202 -5.30 -9.48 -4.78
N GLY A 203 -6.03 -8.41 -4.54
CA GLY A 203 -7.01 -7.87 -5.49
C GLY A 203 -6.44 -7.45 -6.85
N LEU A 204 -5.14 -7.20 -6.97
CA LEU A 204 -4.48 -6.98 -8.26
C LEU A 204 -4.22 -8.28 -9.06
N LEU A 205 -4.53 -9.45 -8.51
CA LEU A 205 -4.50 -10.78 -9.16
C LEU A 205 -3.15 -11.19 -9.76
N GLY A 206 -2.07 -10.56 -9.32
CA GLY A 206 -0.69 -10.84 -9.75
C GLY A 206 0.00 -11.93 -8.92
N PRO A 207 1.28 -12.21 -9.19
CA PRO A 207 2.05 -13.18 -8.45
C PRO A 207 2.42 -12.67 -7.04
N GLN A 208 2.81 -13.59 -6.17
CA GLN A 208 3.48 -13.28 -4.91
C GLN A 208 4.88 -12.70 -5.16
N GLY A 209 5.45 -12.01 -4.17
CA GLY A 209 6.80 -11.47 -4.25
C GLY A 209 6.89 -10.12 -4.96
N ILE A 210 5.75 -9.48 -5.27
CA ILE A 210 5.68 -8.14 -5.85
C ILE A 210 4.65 -7.29 -5.13
N GLY A 211 4.98 -6.05 -4.93
CA GLY A 211 4.15 -4.98 -4.44
C GLY A 211 4.81 -3.65 -4.75
N GLY A 212 4.42 -2.61 -4.02
CA GLY A 212 5.01 -1.30 -4.22
C GLY A 212 4.30 -0.21 -3.43
N PHE A 213 4.71 1.00 -3.71
CA PHE A 213 4.07 2.21 -3.22
C PHE A 213 4.20 3.33 -4.24
#